data_d43843587629b4d893c8c73a637b8696
#
_entry.id   d43843587629b4d893c8c73a637b8696
#
_cell.length_a   1.000
_cell.length_b   1.000
_cell.length_c   1.000
_cell.angle_alpha   90.00
_cell.angle_beta   90.00
_cell.angle_gamma   90.00
#
_symmetry.space_group_name_H-M   'P 1'
#
loop_
_entity.id
_entity.type
_entity.pdbx_description
1 polymer ?
#
loop_
_entity_poly.entity_id
_entity_poly.type
_entity_poly.pdbx_seq_one_letter_code
_entity_poly.pdbx_strand_id
1 'polypeptide(L)'
;PVPVRALHAVWSKALVLTSVLLIQVMKTCKKMGIQTVAVHSDVDSSAVHVKMADEAVCVGPAPTGKSYLNMEAIMEAIRQTGAQAVHPGYGFLSENKEFAKRLAAEGVTFIGPDTHAIQAMGDKIESKLIAKAAKVNTIPGFDGVVETAEEAVKIAQEIGYPVMIKASAGGGGKGMRIAWNDEETRYCSVPICFKVYIMVYTP
;
A
#
# COMPACT_ATOMS: atom_id res chain seq x y z
N PRO A 1 -16.35 1.19 25.79
CA PRO A 1 -16.13 2.49 25.21
C PRO A 1 -14.89 3.08 25.86
N VAL A 2 -13.77 3.05 25.14
CA VAL A 2 -12.58 3.77 25.55
C VAL A 2 -12.96 5.25 25.50
N PRO A 3 -12.81 6.02 26.59
CA PRO A 3 -13.14 7.42 26.55
C PRO A 3 -12.25 8.08 25.51
N VAL A 4 -12.86 8.77 24.55
CA VAL A 4 -12.20 9.71 23.66
C VAL A 4 -11.74 10.91 24.51
N ARG A 5 -10.80 10.67 25.42
CA ARG A 5 -10.09 11.72 26.12
C ARG A 5 -9.05 12.24 25.16
N ALA A 6 -9.35 13.46 24.65
CA ALA A 6 -8.38 14.43 24.24
C ALA A 6 -7.07 13.82 23.72
N LEU A 7 -7.09 13.30 22.51
CA LEU A 7 -5.93 13.39 21.64
C LEU A 7 -5.71 14.88 21.41
N HIS A 8 -5.17 15.58 22.40
CA HIS A 8 -4.42 16.77 22.11
C HIS A 8 -3.37 16.28 21.13
N ALA A 9 -3.44 16.78 19.93
CA ALA A 9 -2.59 16.35 18.85
C ALA A 9 -1.16 16.35 19.38
N VAL A 10 -0.56 15.16 19.42
CA VAL A 10 0.86 15.00 19.75
C VAL A 10 1.71 15.76 18.75
N TRP A 11 1.09 16.12 17.61
CA TRP A 11 1.72 16.83 16.50
C TRP A 11 1.06 18.18 16.27
N SER A 12 1.88 19.20 16.05
CA SER A 12 1.41 20.53 15.61
C SER A 12 1.36 20.63 14.09
N LYS A 13 2.12 19.82 13.37
CA LYS A 13 2.22 19.84 11.91
C LYS A 13 2.34 18.44 11.31
N ALA A 14 1.55 18.17 10.27
CA ALA A 14 1.56 16.92 9.53
C ALA A 14 1.72 17.17 8.02
N LEU A 15 2.62 16.41 7.40
CA LEU A 15 2.78 16.36 5.95
C LEU A 15 1.79 15.34 5.38
N VAL A 16 1.15 15.70 4.29
CA VAL A 16 0.11 14.89 3.65
C VAL A 16 0.53 14.58 2.22
N LEU A 17 0.77 13.29 1.96
CA LEU A 17 1.11 12.77 0.63
C LEU A 17 -0.16 12.55 -0.19
N THR A 18 -0.07 12.79 -1.44
CA THR A 18 -1.11 12.88 -2.49
C THR A 18 -2.35 11.99 -2.43
N SER A 19 -3.51 12.55 -2.59
CA SER A 19 -4.72 12.13 -3.34
C SER A 19 -5.93 12.99 -2.99
N VAL A 20 -7.03 12.86 -3.72
CA VAL A 20 -8.32 13.54 -3.43
C VAL A 20 -8.83 13.25 -2.01
N LEU A 21 -8.52 12.08 -1.44
CA LEU A 21 -8.83 11.72 -0.05
C LEU A 21 -8.16 12.65 0.96
N LEU A 22 -7.05 13.28 0.62
CA LEU A 22 -6.32 14.21 1.50
C LEU A 22 -7.10 15.47 1.86
N ILE A 23 -8.03 15.88 1.02
CA ILE A 23 -8.94 16.99 1.34
C ILE A 23 -9.70 16.69 2.64
N GLN A 24 -10.12 15.45 2.84
CA GLN A 24 -10.82 15.06 4.07
C GLN A 24 -9.87 15.02 5.27
N VAL A 25 -8.65 14.51 5.08
CA VAL A 25 -7.61 14.51 6.11
C VAL A 25 -7.26 15.94 6.51
N MET A 26 -7.01 16.85 5.55
CA MET A 26 -6.72 18.26 5.81
C MET A 26 -7.85 18.96 6.54
N LYS A 27 -9.11 18.73 6.15
CA LYS A 27 -10.28 19.26 6.87
C LYS A 27 -10.32 18.80 8.33
N THR A 28 -9.94 17.54 8.58
CA THR A 28 -9.89 17.00 9.93
C THR A 28 -8.71 17.58 10.71
N CYS A 29 -7.52 17.68 10.12
CA CYS A 29 -6.36 18.34 10.70
C CYS A 29 -6.70 19.76 11.13
N LYS A 30 -7.35 20.54 10.25
CA LYS A 30 -7.79 21.90 10.57
C LYS A 30 -8.73 21.97 11.78
N LYS A 31 -9.70 21.03 11.88
CA LYS A 31 -10.59 20.94 13.06
C LYS A 31 -9.84 20.58 14.34
N MET A 32 -8.73 19.86 14.22
CA MET A 32 -7.88 19.44 15.34
C MET A 32 -6.79 20.46 15.68
N GLY A 33 -6.68 21.57 14.94
CA GLY A 33 -5.62 22.56 15.11
C GLY A 33 -4.24 22.11 14.65
N ILE A 34 -4.18 21.13 13.74
CA ILE A 34 -2.94 20.61 13.16
C ILE A 34 -2.70 21.30 11.83
N GLN A 35 -1.54 21.95 11.68
CA GLN A 35 -1.09 22.52 10.42
C GLN A 35 -0.80 21.40 9.40
N THR A 36 -1.08 21.68 8.14
CA THR A 36 -0.92 20.71 7.06
C THR A 36 0.11 21.20 6.05
N VAL A 37 0.96 20.26 5.62
CA VAL A 37 1.92 20.47 4.53
C VAL A 37 1.52 19.59 3.37
N ALA A 38 1.23 20.17 2.21
CA ALA A 38 1.01 19.42 0.98
C ALA A 38 2.32 19.27 0.20
N VAL A 39 2.55 18.10 -0.37
CA VAL A 39 3.58 17.95 -1.40
C VAL A 39 2.91 17.83 -2.78
N HIS A 40 3.59 18.36 -3.79
CA HIS A 40 3.07 18.35 -5.16
C HIS A 40 4.19 18.27 -6.19
N SER A 41 3.88 17.75 -7.38
CA SER A 41 4.75 17.91 -8.55
C SER A 41 4.59 19.32 -9.14
N ASP A 42 5.48 19.70 -10.03
CA ASP A 42 5.45 21.02 -10.69
C ASP A 42 4.10 21.29 -11.39
N VAL A 43 3.52 20.30 -12.05
CA VAL A 43 2.24 20.43 -12.77
C VAL A 43 1.02 20.47 -11.85
N ASP A 44 1.15 19.97 -10.61
CA ASP A 44 0.06 19.91 -9.63
C ASP A 44 -0.01 21.13 -8.70
N SER A 45 0.81 22.16 -8.93
CA SER A 45 0.92 23.35 -8.07
C SER A 45 -0.42 24.09 -7.86
N SER A 46 -1.34 23.99 -8.81
CA SER A 46 -2.67 24.61 -8.72
C SER A 46 -3.77 23.69 -8.15
N ALA A 47 -3.43 22.46 -7.76
CA ALA A 47 -4.38 21.47 -7.27
C ALA A 47 -5.07 21.93 -5.97
N VAL A 48 -6.29 21.44 -5.75
CA VAL A 48 -7.12 21.84 -4.60
C VAL A 48 -6.45 21.56 -3.26
N HIS A 49 -5.80 20.42 -3.10
CA HIS A 49 -5.11 20.06 -1.86
C HIS A 49 -3.94 21.02 -1.56
N VAL A 50 -3.22 21.47 -2.60
CA VAL A 50 -2.13 22.45 -2.45
C VAL A 50 -2.66 23.78 -1.92
N LYS A 51 -3.79 24.26 -2.49
CA LYS A 51 -4.43 25.50 -2.06
C LYS A 51 -5.07 25.43 -0.67
N MET A 52 -5.38 24.23 -0.20
CA MET A 52 -6.03 24.00 1.11
C MET A 52 -5.03 23.82 2.25
N ALA A 53 -3.81 23.44 1.95
CA ALA A 53 -2.76 23.23 2.93
C ALA A 53 -2.26 24.57 3.49
N ASP A 54 -1.73 24.54 4.71
CA ASP A 54 -1.11 25.70 5.33
C ASP A 54 0.25 26.00 4.70
N GLU A 55 0.96 24.96 4.25
CA GLU A 55 2.22 25.03 3.51
C GLU A 55 2.21 24.05 2.34
N ALA A 56 2.99 24.32 1.30
CA ALA A 56 3.12 23.42 0.15
C ALA A 56 4.57 23.38 -0.36
N VAL A 57 5.04 22.17 -0.70
CA VAL A 57 6.40 21.95 -1.19
C VAL A 57 6.37 21.20 -2.51
N CYS A 58 7.04 21.74 -3.52
CA CYS A 58 7.25 21.05 -4.79
C CYS A 58 8.34 20.00 -4.61
N VAL A 59 8.01 18.73 -4.83
CA VAL A 59 8.92 17.60 -4.66
C VAL A 59 9.52 17.08 -5.98
N GLY A 60 9.26 17.76 -7.08
CA GLY A 60 9.88 17.46 -8.37
C GLY A 60 8.92 17.54 -9.56
N PRO A 61 9.39 17.10 -10.73
CA PRO A 61 8.62 17.16 -11.98
C PRO A 61 7.50 16.12 -12.04
N ALA A 62 6.58 16.25 -12.99
CA ALA A 62 5.40 15.41 -13.18
C ALA A 62 5.61 13.87 -13.09
N PRO A 63 6.69 13.26 -13.63
CA PRO A 63 6.89 11.82 -13.50
C PRO A 63 6.96 11.39 -12.03
N THR A 64 6.07 10.48 -11.62
CA THR A 64 5.91 10.05 -10.22
C THR A 64 7.19 9.52 -9.57
N GLY A 65 8.04 8.81 -10.34
CA GLY A 65 9.34 8.33 -9.87
C GLY A 65 10.34 9.45 -9.52
N LYS A 66 10.11 10.66 -10.04
CA LYS A 66 10.95 11.86 -9.79
C LYS A 66 10.31 12.84 -8.81
N SER A 67 9.10 12.56 -8.33
CA SER A 67 8.33 13.39 -7.40
C SER A 67 7.76 12.56 -6.26
N TYR A 68 6.54 12.06 -6.38
CA TYR A 68 5.80 11.40 -5.31
C TYR A 68 6.39 10.06 -4.81
N LEU A 69 7.21 9.39 -5.62
CA LEU A 69 7.97 8.19 -5.24
C LEU A 69 9.42 8.51 -4.88
N ASN A 70 9.84 9.75 -5.01
CA ASN A 70 11.18 10.19 -4.61
C ASN A 70 11.22 10.42 -3.10
N MET A 71 11.55 9.35 -2.36
CA MET A 71 11.61 9.41 -0.89
C MET A 71 12.54 10.52 -0.38
N GLU A 72 13.67 10.77 -1.06
CA GLU A 72 14.61 11.79 -0.60
C GLU A 72 14.00 13.20 -0.68
N ALA A 73 13.32 13.52 -1.79
CA ALA A 73 12.63 14.80 -1.92
C ALA A 73 11.52 14.98 -0.87
N ILE A 74 10.83 13.90 -0.52
CA ILE A 74 9.81 13.95 0.54
C ILE A 74 10.44 14.11 1.93
N MET A 75 11.53 13.38 2.23
CA MET A 75 12.26 13.54 3.49
C MET A 75 12.82 14.98 3.63
N GLU A 76 13.32 15.55 2.55
CA GLU A 76 13.76 16.95 2.54
C GLU A 76 12.61 17.92 2.79
N ALA A 77 11.44 17.71 2.18
CA ALA A 77 10.24 18.53 2.46
C ALA A 77 9.83 18.44 3.94
N ILE A 78 9.96 17.27 4.57
CA ILE A 78 9.69 17.09 6.00
C ILE A 78 10.67 17.91 6.84
N ARG A 79 11.97 17.85 6.54
CA ARG A 79 12.99 18.61 7.26
C ARG A 79 12.80 20.12 7.13
N GLN A 80 12.51 20.59 5.91
CA GLN A 80 12.27 22.01 5.62
C GLN A 80 11.07 22.58 6.37
N THR A 81 10.00 21.79 6.45
CA THR A 81 8.75 22.26 7.07
C THR A 81 8.65 21.94 8.56
N GLY A 82 9.50 21.04 9.08
CA GLY A 82 9.44 20.57 10.45
C GLY A 82 8.19 19.74 10.75
N ALA A 83 7.66 19.04 9.74
CA ALA A 83 6.52 18.14 9.93
C ALA A 83 6.88 16.99 10.87
N GLN A 84 6.04 16.75 11.86
CA GLN A 84 6.26 15.75 12.93
C GLN A 84 5.57 14.41 12.61
N ALA A 85 4.62 14.42 11.68
CA ALA A 85 3.90 13.24 11.24
C ALA A 85 3.67 13.29 9.73
N VAL A 86 3.52 12.12 9.12
CA VAL A 86 3.23 11.96 7.69
C VAL A 86 2.02 11.06 7.51
N HIS A 87 0.99 11.59 6.86
CA HIS A 87 -0.11 10.78 6.34
C HIS A 87 0.22 10.36 4.90
N PRO A 88 0.44 9.08 4.62
CA PRO A 88 0.97 8.63 3.33
C PRO A 88 -0.06 8.69 2.19
N GLY A 89 -1.33 8.97 2.50
CA GLY A 89 -2.41 8.91 1.53
C GLY A 89 -2.75 7.47 1.15
N TYR A 90 -3.06 7.26 -0.13
CA TYR A 90 -3.38 5.96 -0.71
C TYR A 90 -2.50 5.72 -1.94
N GLY A 91 -1.94 4.52 -2.06
CA GLY A 91 -0.95 4.20 -3.10
C GLY A 91 0.42 4.80 -2.83
N PHE A 92 1.24 4.97 -3.84
CA PHE A 92 2.60 5.52 -3.78
C PHE A 92 3.44 4.92 -2.64
N LEU A 93 3.71 5.67 -1.59
CA LEU A 93 4.55 5.24 -0.47
C LEU A 93 3.75 4.68 0.72
N SER A 94 2.41 4.58 0.63
CA SER A 94 1.56 4.12 1.73
C SER A 94 1.85 2.68 2.17
N GLU A 95 2.31 1.83 1.25
CA GLU A 95 2.67 0.43 1.51
C GLU A 95 4.19 0.20 1.43
N ASN A 96 4.98 1.28 1.50
CA ASN A 96 6.42 1.20 1.41
C ASN A 96 7.07 1.12 2.80
N LYS A 97 7.53 -0.08 3.17
CA LYS A 97 8.18 -0.32 4.47
C LYS A 97 9.45 0.51 4.68
N GLU A 98 10.22 0.76 3.62
CA GLU A 98 11.44 1.53 3.73
C GLU A 98 11.16 3.00 4.03
N PHE A 99 10.10 3.54 3.45
CA PHE A 99 9.65 4.90 3.77
C PHE A 99 9.23 5.02 5.24
N ALA A 100 8.41 4.11 5.74
CA ALA A 100 8.02 4.09 7.15
C ALA A 100 9.22 3.94 8.10
N LYS A 101 10.21 3.12 7.72
CA LYS A 101 11.45 2.94 8.48
C LYS A 101 12.30 4.22 8.52
N ARG A 102 12.43 4.91 7.39
CA ARG A 102 13.17 6.19 7.31
C ARG A 102 12.52 7.26 8.17
N LEU A 103 11.20 7.39 8.12
CA LEU A 103 10.47 8.33 8.99
C LEU A 103 10.73 8.05 10.46
N ALA A 104 10.65 6.78 10.88
CA ALA A 104 10.93 6.38 12.25
C ALA A 104 12.36 6.72 12.67
N ALA A 105 13.34 6.54 11.79
CA ALA A 105 14.74 6.89 12.05
C ALA A 105 14.97 8.38 12.27
N GLU A 106 14.16 9.25 11.64
CA GLU A 106 14.19 10.70 11.84
C GLU A 106 13.22 11.20 12.93
N GLY A 107 12.58 10.28 13.68
CA GLY A 107 11.63 10.63 14.74
C GLY A 107 10.30 11.19 14.23
N VAL A 108 9.99 10.98 12.94
CA VAL A 108 8.75 11.40 12.30
C VAL A 108 7.73 10.26 12.32
N THR A 109 6.52 10.54 12.77
CA THR A 109 5.48 9.53 12.88
C THR A 109 4.86 9.22 11.52
N PHE A 110 4.93 7.96 11.08
CA PHE A 110 4.11 7.47 9.98
C PHE A 110 2.68 7.22 10.47
N ILE A 111 1.69 7.93 9.92
CA ILE A 111 0.28 7.74 10.27
C ILE A 111 -0.24 6.53 9.50
N GLY A 112 -0.06 5.36 10.08
CA GLY A 112 -0.37 4.07 9.48
C GLY A 112 0.15 2.92 10.32
N PRO A 113 0.14 1.68 9.79
CA PRO A 113 0.69 0.52 10.47
C PRO A 113 2.22 0.61 10.61
N ASP A 114 2.78 -0.20 11.49
CA ASP A 114 4.23 -0.31 11.62
C ASP A 114 4.89 -1.03 10.42
N THR A 115 6.20 -0.99 10.36
CA THR A 115 6.97 -1.57 9.25
C THR A 115 6.80 -3.07 9.12
N HIS A 116 6.60 -3.78 10.24
CA HIS A 116 6.37 -5.23 10.25
C HIS A 116 5.00 -5.55 9.65
N ALA A 117 3.96 -4.85 10.07
CA ALA A 117 2.61 -5.02 9.54
C ALA A 117 2.53 -4.68 8.04
N ILE A 118 3.21 -3.60 7.60
CA ILE A 118 3.30 -3.25 6.16
C ILE A 118 3.94 -4.39 5.37
N GLN A 119 5.04 -4.95 5.88
CA GLN A 119 5.74 -6.05 5.21
C GLN A 119 4.87 -7.31 5.15
N ALA A 120 4.34 -7.73 6.29
CA ALA A 120 3.55 -8.95 6.42
C ALA A 120 2.26 -8.92 5.59
N MET A 121 1.57 -7.77 5.56
CA MET A 121 0.37 -7.60 4.75
C MET A 121 0.65 -7.36 3.27
N GLY A 122 1.86 -6.94 2.92
CA GLY A 122 2.32 -6.82 1.54
C GLY A 122 2.68 -8.17 0.88
N ASP A 123 3.00 -9.18 1.67
CA ASP A 123 3.24 -10.55 1.18
C ASP A 123 1.92 -11.35 1.13
N LYS A 124 1.60 -11.92 -0.04
CA LYS A 124 0.33 -12.61 -0.26
C LYS A 124 0.18 -13.90 0.55
N ILE A 125 1.29 -14.57 0.85
CA ILE A 125 1.30 -15.82 1.62
C ILE A 125 1.23 -15.49 3.11
N GLU A 126 2.12 -14.60 3.57
CA GLU A 126 2.20 -14.19 4.96
C GLU A 126 0.89 -13.54 5.43
N SER A 127 0.31 -12.64 4.63
CA SER A 127 -0.99 -12.01 4.94
C SER A 127 -2.12 -13.03 5.09
N LYS A 128 -2.13 -14.08 4.27
CA LYS A 128 -3.12 -15.16 4.36
C LYS A 128 -2.92 -16.03 5.61
N LEU A 129 -1.68 -16.35 5.96
CA LEU A 129 -1.37 -17.09 7.19
C LEU A 129 -1.78 -16.31 8.44
N ILE A 130 -1.49 -15.00 8.46
CA ILE A 130 -1.93 -14.09 9.52
C ILE A 130 -3.46 -14.05 9.62
N ALA A 131 -4.16 -13.90 8.48
CA ALA A 131 -5.62 -13.90 8.45
C ALA A 131 -6.21 -15.22 8.98
N LYS A 132 -5.63 -16.38 8.61
CA LYS A 132 -6.02 -17.69 9.14
C LYS A 132 -5.81 -17.78 10.65
N ALA A 133 -4.64 -17.36 11.15
CA ALA A 133 -4.33 -17.35 12.57
C ALA A 133 -5.30 -16.45 13.37
N ALA A 134 -5.69 -15.33 12.77
CA ALA A 134 -6.67 -14.39 13.31
C ALA A 134 -8.14 -14.85 13.12
N LYS A 135 -8.39 -16.02 12.53
CA LYS A 135 -9.72 -16.56 12.21
C LYS A 135 -10.55 -15.63 11.31
N VAL A 136 -9.88 -14.87 10.45
CA VAL A 136 -10.52 -14.07 9.42
C VAL A 136 -10.84 -14.96 8.22
N ASN A 137 -12.05 -14.86 7.69
CA ASN A 137 -12.45 -15.60 6.51
C ASN A 137 -11.58 -15.22 5.30
N THR A 138 -10.99 -16.21 4.68
CA THR A 138 -10.19 -16.05 3.46
C THR A 138 -10.73 -16.99 2.37
N ILE A 139 -10.56 -16.61 1.12
CA ILE A 139 -10.90 -17.48 0.01
C ILE A 139 -10.00 -18.71 0.06
N PRO A 140 -10.55 -19.93 0.00
CA PRO A 140 -9.78 -21.16 0.00
C PRO A 140 -8.77 -21.19 -1.16
N GLY A 141 -7.61 -21.78 -0.91
CA GLY A 141 -6.56 -21.90 -1.92
C GLY A 141 -5.30 -22.52 -1.31
N PHE A 142 -4.29 -22.69 -2.12
CA PHE A 142 -3.01 -23.24 -1.69
C PHE A 142 -2.24 -22.22 -0.84
N ASP A 143 -1.70 -22.65 0.29
CA ASP A 143 -0.96 -21.79 1.23
C ASP A 143 0.55 -21.89 1.01
N GLY A 144 0.98 -21.70 -0.21
CA GLY A 144 2.38 -21.80 -0.57
C GLY A 144 2.66 -21.14 -1.92
N VAL A 145 3.89 -21.31 -2.34
CA VAL A 145 4.38 -20.89 -3.65
C VAL A 145 4.42 -22.10 -4.55
N VAL A 146 3.91 -21.96 -5.75
CA VAL A 146 3.93 -23.00 -6.79
C VAL A 146 5.03 -22.63 -7.78
N GLU A 147 5.94 -23.56 -8.03
CA GLU A 147 7.13 -23.29 -8.84
C GLU A 147 7.07 -23.91 -10.24
N THR A 148 6.24 -24.95 -10.42
CA THR A 148 6.11 -25.64 -11.71
C THR A 148 4.67 -25.66 -12.22
N ALA A 149 4.52 -25.80 -13.52
CA ALA A 149 3.19 -25.90 -14.15
C ALA A 149 2.47 -27.20 -13.75
N GLU A 150 3.20 -28.30 -13.59
CA GLU A 150 2.68 -29.59 -13.17
C GLU A 150 2.17 -29.56 -11.73
N GLU A 151 2.90 -28.92 -10.85
CA GLU A 151 2.47 -28.67 -9.47
C GLU A 151 1.22 -27.79 -9.44
N ALA A 152 1.16 -26.74 -10.29
CA ALA A 152 -0.01 -25.89 -10.44
C ALA A 152 -1.26 -26.68 -10.83
N VAL A 153 -1.15 -27.58 -11.79
CA VAL A 153 -2.24 -28.46 -12.23
C VAL A 153 -2.70 -29.37 -11.10
N LYS A 154 -1.76 -30.03 -10.39
CA LYS A 154 -2.11 -30.91 -9.27
C LYS A 154 -2.87 -30.16 -8.19
N ILE A 155 -2.39 -28.98 -7.79
CA ILE A 155 -3.04 -28.13 -6.80
C ILE A 155 -4.42 -27.66 -7.28
N ALA A 156 -4.55 -27.28 -8.56
CA ALA A 156 -5.82 -26.88 -9.14
C ALA A 156 -6.86 -28.00 -9.14
N GLN A 157 -6.43 -29.24 -9.41
CA GLN A 157 -7.28 -30.43 -9.31
C GLN A 157 -7.73 -30.70 -7.87
N GLU A 158 -6.84 -30.54 -6.89
CA GLU A 158 -7.16 -30.71 -5.46
C GLU A 158 -8.14 -29.65 -4.96
N ILE A 159 -7.99 -28.39 -5.40
CA ILE A 159 -8.85 -27.26 -5.03
C ILE A 159 -10.21 -27.35 -5.73
N GLY A 160 -10.22 -27.81 -6.97
CA GLY A 160 -11.38 -27.83 -7.87
C GLY A 160 -11.46 -26.60 -8.79
N TYR A 161 -11.77 -26.84 -10.07
CA TYR A 161 -11.93 -25.79 -11.07
C TYR A 161 -13.27 -25.05 -10.96
N PRO A 162 -13.35 -23.77 -11.34
CA PRO A 162 -12.26 -22.92 -11.85
C PRO A 162 -11.36 -22.38 -10.74
N VAL A 163 -10.09 -22.17 -11.08
CA VAL A 163 -9.10 -21.59 -10.17
C VAL A 163 -8.57 -20.24 -10.68
N MET A 164 -8.19 -19.38 -9.77
CA MET A 164 -7.47 -18.15 -10.08
C MET A 164 -5.98 -18.31 -9.76
N ILE A 165 -5.16 -18.08 -10.75
CA ILE A 165 -3.70 -18.10 -10.66
C ILE A 165 -3.20 -16.66 -10.58
N LYS A 166 -2.38 -16.35 -9.58
CA LYS A 166 -1.83 -15.02 -9.34
C LYS A 166 -0.32 -15.08 -9.26
N ALA A 167 0.38 -14.16 -9.93
CA ALA A 167 1.80 -13.97 -9.69
C ALA A 167 2.03 -13.55 -8.23
N SER A 168 3.05 -14.11 -7.57
CA SER A 168 3.44 -13.72 -6.21
C SER A 168 3.94 -12.29 -6.15
N ALA A 169 4.68 -11.82 -7.18
CA ALA A 169 5.07 -10.44 -7.36
C ALA A 169 4.06 -9.71 -8.25
N GLY A 170 3.56 -8.56 -7.81
CA GLY A 170 2.60 -7.73 -8.53
C GLY A 170 1.36 -7.39 -7.72
N GLY A 171 0.76 -6.24 -8.02
CA GLY A 171 -0.43 -5.70 -7.38
C GLY A 171 -1.43 -5.16 -8.40
N GLY A 172 -2.59 -4.68 -7.91
CA GLY A 172 -3.58 -4.00 -8.74
C GLY A 172 -4.22 -4.86 -9.83
N GLY A 173 -4.32 -6.20 -9.63
CA GLY A 173 -4.95 -7.10 -10.60
C GLY A 173 -4.04 -7.54 -11.76
N LYS A 174 -2.83 -7.02 -11.86
CA LYS A 174 -1.87 -7.44 -12.88
C LYS A 174 -1.31 -8.84 -12.55
N GLY A 175 -1.20 -9.69 -13.57
CA GLY A 175 -0.70 -11.07 -13.39
C GLY A 175 -1.71 -12.03 -12.77
N MET A 176 -3.01 -11.76 -12.88
CA MET A 176 -4.09 -12.71 -12.54
C MET A 176 -4.62 -13.37 -13.80
N ARG A 177 -4.89 -14.67 -13.72
CA ARG A 177 -5.53 -15.48 -14.77
C ARG A 177 -6.51 -16.46 -14.14
N ILE A 178 -7.61 -16.70 -14.82
CA ILE A 178 -8.58 -17.75 -14.46
C ILE A 178 -8.27 -18.94 -15.34
N ALA A 179 -8.25 -20.15 -14.75
CA ALA A 179 -8.09 -21.40 -15.44
C ALA A 179 -9.27 -22.32 -15.13
N TRP A 180 -9.86 -22.89 -16.17
CA TRP A 180 -11.05 -23.75 -16.09
C TRP A 180 -10.73 -25.24 -16.20
N ASN A 181 -9.48 -25.57 -16.55
CA ASN A 181 -9.00 -26.95 -16.76
C ASN A 181 -7.46 -27.00 -16.66
N ASP A 182 -6.92 -28.22 -16.76
CA ASP A 182 -5.49 -28.51 -16.65
C ASP A 182 -4.66 -27.81 -17.72
N GLU A 183 -5.16 -27.76 -18.96
CA GLU A 183 -4.46 -27.17 -20.09
C GLU A 183 -4.29 -25.65 -19.92
N GLU A 184 -5.37 -24.99 -19.54
CA GLU A 184 -5.35 -23.55 -19.22
C GLU A 184 -4.47 -23.25 -18.02
N THR A 185 -4.45 -24.13 -17.02
CA THR A 185 -3.57 -23.99 -15.84
C THR A 185 -2.11 -24.04 -16.25
N ARG A 186 -1.70 -25.00 -17.09
CA ARG A 186 -0.33 -25.05 -17.63
C ARG A 186 -0.01 -23.77 -18.39
N TYR A 187 -0.88 -23.38 -19.32
CA TYR A 187 -0.67 -22.17 -20.12
C TYR A 187 -0.56 -20.91 -19.27
N CYS A 188 -1.40 -20.75 -18.26
CA CYS A 188 -1.39 -19.59 -17.37
C CYS A 188 -0.17 -19.57 -16.44
N SER A 189 0.43 -20.71 -16.12
CA SER A 189 1.59 -20.82 -15.23
C SER A 189 2.92 -20.56 -15.95
N VAL A 190 3.02 -20.87 -17.24
CA VAL A 190 4.27 -20.75 -18.04
C VAL A 190 4.75 -19.30 -18.26
N PRO A 191 3.89 -18.30 -18.58
CA PRO A 191 4.35 -16.94 -18.80
C PRO A 191 4.74 -16.21 -17.51
N ILE A 192 4.31 -16.76 -16.38
CA ILE A 192 4.61 -16.22 -15.05
C ILE A 192 5.86 -16.96 -14.56
N CYS A 193 7.02 -16.65 -15.11
CA CYS A 193 8.34 -17.24 -14.76
C CYS A 193 8.72 -17.14 -13.29
N PHE A 194 7.80 -16.83 -12.37
CA PHE A 194 8.06 -16.65 -10.95
C PHE A 194 6.82 -17.07 -10.15
N LYS A 195 7.05 -17.87 -9.14
CA LYS A 195 6.17 -18.22 -8.01
C LYS A 195 4.72 -17.75 -8.17
N VAL A 196 3.79 -18.66 -8.37
CA VAL A 196 2.36 -18.38 -8.49
C VAL A 196 1.61 -18.77 -7.23
N TYR A 197 0.49 -18.10 -7.01
CA TYR A 197 -0.47 -18.41 -5.96
C TYR A 197 -1.78 -18.86 -6.61
N ILE A 198 -2.37 -19.97 -6.13
CA ILE A 198 -3.60 -20.56 -6.67
C ILE A 198 -4.69 -20.52 -5.62
N MET A 199 -5.89 -20.11 -6.02
CA MET A 199 -7.07 -20.05 -5.15
C MET A 199 -8.33 -20.39 -5.92
N VAL A 200 -9.39 -20.78 -5.21
CA VAL A 200 -10.72 -20.94 -5.80
C VAL A 200 -11.16 -19.66 -6.49
N TYR A 201 -11.71 -19.77 -7.69
CA TYR A 201 -12.40 -18.65 -8.32
C TYR A 201 -13.89 -18.75 -8.01
N THR A 202 -14.42 -17.77 -7.32
CA THR A 202 -15.86 -17.58 -7.15
C THR A 202 -16.25 -16.37 -7.97
N PRO A 203 -17.16 -16.52 -8.96
CA PRO A 203 -17.60 -15.39 -9.80
C PRO A 203 -18.32 -14.29 -9.01
#